data_039f12bbf8a71f47e29fb5ddd7785eed
#
_entry.id   039f12bbf8a71f47e29fb5ddd7785eed
#
_cell.length_a   1.000
_cell.length_b   1.000
_cell.length_c   1.000
_cell.angle_alpha   90.00
_cell.angle_beta   90.00
_cell.angle_gamma   90.00
#
_symmetry.space_group_name_H-M   'P 1'
#
loop_
_entity.id
_entity.type
_entity.pdbx_description
1 polymer ?
#
loop_
_entity_poly.entity_id
_entity_poly.type
_entity_poly.pdbx_seq_one_letter_code
_entity_poly.pdbx_strand_id
1 'polypeptide(L)'
;LFTRLAALRGRRALLAAFGLGALAALAMPPVHAIPVLLLAIPGLLALLEGASSWRRALVLGLAWGWGHHIVGLYWISYALLTDPWRWGWLVPIAVPGLALPIGGFIAVAVAIAWFARPGWPRLVALAGAWVLLEMLRGVAFTGFPWNLMGSVWAFAALPVQGAAWVGVYGLSLVTLLLAGLPRLGRRAMAGGVVAVMALAGFGQARLAPEEPPPQPVTLLLVQGNVQQEAKWREDQRWPIFRRYLDLTAQGAQAARVPPGGRLVAVWPETASPFLLPTDAAARDYVARSLPPGGMLLAGSVRAEFGADGQLQRLFNSLSAVGADAALLGTYDKAHLVPFGEYMPLRGLIPIRVVQGGIDFSAGPGPVSMAPGGLPAFSPLICYEVIFPGAVTPTERPEWLLNITNDAWFGFSAGPHQHLATARLRAVEEGLPLARAAQTGISAVFDSRGQMLAHLGLGETGSLAVPLPGPGALTPFARVGIWIPLGCALMALLLGGLASIRRVK
;
A
#
# COMPACT_ATOMS: atom_id res chain seq x y z
N LEU A 1 -29.30 -20.57 -2.34
CA LEU A 1 -28.93 -19.15 -2.15
C LEU A 1 -28.74 -18.47 -3.49
N PHE A 2 -27.81 -18.92 -4.34
CA PHE A 2 -27.43 -18.24 -5.60
C PHE A 2 -28.60 -18.17 -6.61
N THR A 3 -29.46 -19.19 -6.67
CA THR A 3 -30.67 -19.16 -7.50
C THR A 3 -31.64 -18.05 -7.05
N ARG A 4 -31.77 -17.84 -5.72
CA ARG A 4 -32.58 -16.75 -5.18
C ARG A 4 -31.97 -15.38 -5.51
N LEU A 5 -30.65 -15.25 -5.45
CA LEU A 5 -29.96 -14.02 -5.83
C LEU A 5 -30.16 -13.69 -7.33
N ALA A 6 -30.04 -14.70 -8.21
CA ALA A 6 -30.30 -14.52 -9.65
C ALA A 6 -31.73 -14.08 -9.98
N ALA A 7 -32.69 -14.42 -9.13
CA ALA A 7 -34.09 -14.03 -9.27
C ALA A 7 -34.39 -12.59 -8.79
N LEU A 8 -33.48 -11.96 -8.05
CA LEU A 8 -33.69 -10.60 -7.52
C LEU A 8 -33.75 -9.57 -8.64
N ARG A 9 -34.64 -8.57 -8.47
CA ARG A 9 -34.83 -7.47 -9.43
C ARG A 9 -34.89 -6.13 -8.66
N GLY A 10 -34.80 -5.05 -9.40
CA GLY A 10 -35.00 -3.69 -8.87
C GLY A 10 -34.05 -3.35 -7.72
N ARG A 11 -34.58 -2.68 -6.71
CA ARG A 11 -33.82 -2.23 -5.52
C ARG A 11 -33.27 -3.39 -4.69
N ARG A 12 -33.98 -4.55 -4.61
CA ARG A 12 -33.52 -5.73 -3.85
C ARG A 12 -32.21 -6.31 -4.40
N ALA A 13 -32.05 -6.33 -5.73
CA ALA A 13 -30.80 -6.76 -6.36
C ALA A 13 -29.66 -5.79 -6.07
N LEU A 14 -29.90 -4.47 -6.03
CA LEU A 14 -28.90 -3.47 -5.70
C LEU A 14 -28.45 -3.55 -4.25
N LEU A 15 -29.39 -3.70 -3.31
CA LEU A 15 -29.07 -3.88 -1.90
C LEU A 15 -28.28 -5.18 -1.65
N ALA A 16 -28.62 -6.26 -2.36
CA ALA A 16 -27.89 -7.51 -2.29
C ALA A 16 -26.45 -7.33 -2.87
N ALA A 17 -26.29 -6.65 -4.00
CA ALA A 17 -24.98 -6.35 -4.57
C ALA A 17 -24.14 -5.51 -3.61
N PHE A 18 -24.69 -4.43 -3.06
CA PHE A 18 -24.02 -3.59 -2.07
C PHE A 18 -23.60 -4.40 -0.84
N GLY A 19 -24.47 -5.20 -0.27
CA GLY A 19 -24.19 -6.04 0.90
C GLY A 19 -23.10 -7.09 0.63
N LEU A 20 -23.09 -7.70 -0.57
CA LEU A 20 -22.04 -8.64 -0.98
C LEU A 20 -20.68 -7.92 -1.16
N GLY A 21 -20.68 -6.71 -1.69
CA GLY A 21 -19.48 -5.88 -1.78
C GLY A 21 -18.95 -5.50 -0.39
N ALA A 22 -19.82 -5.03 0.49
CA ALA A 22 -19.47 -4.73 1.88
C ALA A 22 -18.89 -5.94 2.62
N LEU A 23 -19.51 -7.13 2.43
CA LEU A 23 -19.01 -8.38 2.96
C LEU A 23 -17.60 -8.72 2.43
N ALA A 24 -17.37 -8.53 1.13
CA ALA A 24 -16.07 -8.79 0.52
C ALA A 24 -14.94 -7.94 1.10
N ALA A 25 -15.24 -6.74 1.61
CA ALA A 25 -14.24 -5.89 2.27
C ALA A 25 -13.67 -6.53 3.55
N LEU A 26 -14.37 -7.43 4.19
CA LEU A 26 -13.89 -8.19 5.37
C LEU A 26 -12.76 -9.18 5.01
N ALA A 27 -12.55 -9.49 3.73
CA ALA A 27 -11.40 -10.28 3.31
C ALA A 27 -10.09 -9.48 3.33
N MET A 28 -10.16 -8.15 3.38
CA MET A 28 -9.00 -7.26 3.42
C MET A 28 -8.35 -7.21 4.82
N PRO A 29 -7.08 -6.75 4.91
CA PRO A 29 -6.44 -6.48 6.21
C PRO A 29 -7.27 -5.50 7.06
N PRO A 30 -7.26 -5.63 8.37
CA PRO A 30 -6.63 -6.65 9.19
C PRO A 30 -7.49 -7.91 9.43
N VAL A 31 -8.73 -7.93 8.92
CA VAL A 31 -9.71 -8.98 9.25
C VAL A 31 -9.36 -10.30 8.56
N HIS A 32 -8.95 -10.25 7.28
CA HIS A 32 -8.56 -11.42 6.49
C HIS A 32 -9.60 -12.57 6.49
N ALA A 33 -10.89 -12.24 6.55
CA ALA A 33 -11.96 -13.22 6.44
C ALA A 33 -12.13 -13.70 4.98
N ILE A 34 -11.04 -14.23 4.38
CA ILE A 34 -10.97 -14.61 2.96
C ILE A 34 -12.12 -15.52 2.52
N PRO A 35 -12.63 -16.48 3.34
CA PRO A 35 -13.74 -17.35 2.93
C PRO A 35 -15.03 -16.60 2.56
N VAL A 36 -15.23 -15.35 3.00
CA VAL A 36 -16.40 -14.55 2.61
C VAL A 36 -16.47 -14.30 1.10
N LEU A 37 -15.32 -14.32 0.43
CA LEU A 37 -15.25 -14.18 -1.01
C LEU A 37 -15.91 -15.33 -1.76
N LEU A 38 -15.96 -16.55 -1.16
CA LEU A 38 -16.69 -17.70 -1.70
C LEU A 38 -18.22 -17.51 -1.69
N LEU A 39 -18.71 -16.45 -1.05
CA LEU A 39 -20.09 -16.00 -1.10
C LEU A 39 -20.23 -14.71 -1.94
N ALA A 40 -19.33 -13.75 -1.75
CA ALA A 40 -19.43 -12.43 -2.35
C ALA A 40 -19.28 -12.46 -3.89
N ILE A 41 -18.27 -13.16 -4.42
CA ILE A 41 -18.03 -13.27 -5.86
C ILE A 41 -19.09 -14.16 -6.55
N PRO A 42 -19.41 -15.37 -6.06
CA PRO A 42 -20.51 -16.16 -6.63
C PRO A 42 -21.87 -15.47 -6.55
N GLY A 43 -22.09 -14.69 -5.49
CA GLY A 43 -23.30 -13.88 -5.36
C GLY A 43 -23.40 -12.78 -6.42
N LEU A 44 -22.30 -12.09 -6.71
CA LEU A 44 -22.20 -11.11 -7.81
C LEU A 44 -22.47 -11.78 -9.16
N LEU A 45 -21.84 -12.95 -9.43
CA LEU A 45 -22.08 -13.71 -10.66
C LEU A 45 -23.55 -14.13 -10.80
N ALA A 46 -24.19 -14.53 -9.71
CA ALA A 46 -25.61 -14.87 -9.70
C ALA A 46 -26.50 -13.65 -10.03
N LEU A 47 -26.23 -12.50 -9.43
CA LEU A 47 -26.94 -11.25 -9.74
C LEU A 47 -26.74 -10.85 -11.21
N LEU A 48 -25.54 -11.09 -11.75
CA LEU A 48 -25.20 -10.79 -13.14
C LEU A 48 -25.95 -11.70 -14.13
N GLU A 49 -26.21 -12.95 -13.78
CA GLU A 49 -27.08 -13.86 -14.56
C GLU A 49 -28.51 -13.33 -14.66
N GLY A 50 -28.99 -12.67 -13.61
CA GLY A 50 -30.30 -12.04 -13.58
C GLY A 50 -30.38 -10.68 -14.28
N ALA A 51 -29.26 -10.12 -14.75
CA ALA A 51 -29.24 -8.80 -15.38
C ALA A 51 -29.74 -8.88 -16.83
N SER A 52 -30.74 -8.06 -17.16
CA SER A 52 -31.37 -8.01 -18.49
C SER A 52 -30.53 -7.27 -19.55
N SER A 53 -29.51 -6.50 -19.14
CA SER A 53 -28.68 -5.72 -20.03
C SER A 53 -27.33 -5.41 -19.38
N TRP A 54 -26.33 -5.03 -20.21
CA TRP A 54 -25.03 -4.57 -19.73
C TRP A 54 -25.14 -3.31 -18.85
N ARG A 55 -26.10 -2.43 -19.10
CA ARG A 55 -26.37 -1.25 -18.26
C ARG A 55 -26.81 -1.67 -16.85
N ARG A 56 -27.65 -2.72 -16.77
CA ARG A 56 -28.06 -3.27 -15.47
C ARG A 56 -26.89 -3.94 -14.76
N ALA A 57 -26.05 -4.67 -15.49
CA ALA A 57 -24.82 -5.24 -14.96
C ALA A 57 -23.86 -4.15 -14.42
N LEU A 58 -23.69 -3.05 -15.13
CA LEU A 58 -22.91 -1.90 -14.70
C LEU A 58 -23.40 -1.35 -13.34
N VAL A 59 -24.72 -1.15 -13.20
CA VAL A 59 -25.31 -0.61 -11.95
C VAL A 59 -25.18 -1.62 -10.79
N LEU A 60 -25.28 -2.93 -11.04
CA LEU A 60 -25.03 -3.96 -10.04
C LEU A 60 -23.56 -3.98 -9.62
N GLY A 61 -22.65 -3.88 -10.57
CA GLY A 61 -21.22 -3.78 -10.29
C GLY A 61 -20.87 -2.52 -9.51
N LEU A 62 -21.51 -1.38 -9.83
CA LEU A 62 -21.34 -0.13 -9.09
C LEU A 62 -21.83 -0.27 -7.64
N ALA A 63 -23.00 -0.86 -7.42
CA ALA A 63 -23.54 -1.09 -6.09
C ALA A 63 -22.60 -2.00 -5.27
N TRP A 64 -22.09 -3.06 -5.88
CA TRP A 64 -21.12 -3.97 -5.25
C TRP A 64 -19.81 -3.24 -4.92
N GLY A 65 -19.23 -2.54 -5.89
CA GLY A 65 -17.98 -1.78 -5.73
C GLY A 65 -18.11 -0.67 -4.69
N TRP A 66 -19.26 -0.01 -4.66
CA TRP A 66 -19.54 1.03 -3.67
C TRP A 66 -19.58 0.47 -2.26
N GLY A 67 -20.29 -0.65 -2.03
CA GLY A 67 -20.30 -1.34 -0.75
C GLY A 67 -18.91 -1.79 -0.30
N HIS A 68 -18.12 -2.36 -1.22
CA HIS A 68 -16.75 -2.80 -0.95
C HIS A 68 -15.83 -1.64 -0.51
N HIS A 69 -15.88 -0.53 -1.21
CA HIS A 69 -14.99 0.59 -0.91
C HIS A 69 -15.47 1.46 0.26
N ILE A 70 -16.77 1.58 0.51
CA ILE A 70 -17.25 2.25 1.75
C ILE A 70 -16.69 1.53 2.99
N VAL A 71 -16.82 0.21 3.04
CA VAL A 71 -16.34 -0.58 4.17
C VAL A 71 -14.81 -0.67 4.16
N GLY A 72 -14.19 -0.86 2.99
CA GLY A 72 -12.74 -1.01 2.88
C GLY A 72 -11.94 0.27 3.11
N LEU A 73 -12.56 1.45 2.94
CA LEU A 73 -11.90 2.76 3.01
C LEU A 73 -12.47 3.66 4.13
N TYR A 74 -13.26 3.13 5.06
CA TYR A 74 -13.86 3.91 6.16
C TYR A 74 -12.82 4.71 6.96
N TRP A 75 -11.59 4.21 7.01
CA TRP A 75 -10.47 4.82 7.72
C TRP A 75 -10.11 6.22 7.20
N ILE A 76 -10.45 6.56 5.96
CA ILE A 76 -10.23 7.90 5.39
C ILE A 76 -10.98 8.97 6.21
N SER A 77 -12.10 8.60 6.87
CA SER A 77 -12.81 9.51 7.76
C SER A 77 -11.96 10.03 8.92
N TYR A 78 -10.97 9.25 9.39
CA TYR A 78 -10.08 9.70 10.47
C TYR A 78 -9.25 10.92 10.08
N ALA A 79 -8.86 11.05 8.80
CA ALA A 79 -8.16 12.25 8.33
C ALA A 79 -9.01 13.53 8.49
N LEU A 80 -10.35 13.43 8.38
CA LEU A 80 -11.27 14.55 8.61
C LEU A 80 -11.52 14.78 10.10
N LEU A 81 -11.34 13.77 10.93
CA LEU A 81 -11.53 13.85 12.38
C LEU A 81 -10.29 14.38 13.10
N THR A 82 -9.19 14.68 12.41
CA THR A 82 -8.06 15.46 12.99
C THR A 82 -8.46 16.90 13.33
N ASP A 83 -9.47 17.45 12.64
CA ASP A 83 -10.13 18.72 13.00
C ASP A 83 -11.65 18.55 12.84
N PRO A 84 -12.34 17.92 13.82
CA PRO A 84 -13.73 17.51 13.69
C PRO A 84 -14.69 18.70 13.60
N TRP A 85 -14.35 19.85 14.20
CA TRP A 85 -15.17 21.07 14.13
C TRP A 85 -15.21 21.65 12.72
N ARG A 86 -14.10 21.56 12.01
CA ARG A 86 -13.99 22.10 10.65
C ARG A 86 -14.46 21.11 9.59
N TRP A 87 -14.11 19.83 9.72
CA TRP A 87 -14.27 18.82 8.67
C TRP A 87 -15.21 17.68 9.01
N GLY A 88 -15.68 17.55 10.26
CA GLY A 88 -16.51 16.41 10.71
C GLY A 88 -17.81 16.25 9.91
N TRP A 89 -18.39 17.34 9.43
CA TRP A 89 -19.60 17.31 8.58
C TRP A 89 -19.37 16.63 7.22
N LEU A 90 -18.12 16.53 6.75
CA LEU A 90 -17.77 15.83 5.50
C LEU A 90 -17.68 14.31 5.66
N VAL A 91 -17.53 13.79 6.88
CA VAL A 91 -17.36 12.35 7.12
C VAL A 91 -18.44 11.49 6.44
N PRO A 92 -19.74 11.77 6.54
CA PRO A 92 -20.77 10.97 5.88
C PRO A 92 -20.79 11.10 4.35
N ILE A 93 -20.04 12.06 3.79
CA ILE A 93 -20.02 12.35 2.35
C ILE A 93 -18.70 11.89 1.71
N ALA A 94 -17.57 12.11 2.39
CA ALA A 94 -16.24 11.94 1.78
C ALA A 94 -15.97 10.47 1.43
N VAL A 95 -16.21 9.53 2.35
CA VAL A 95 -15.97 8.10 2.08
C VAL A 95 -16.94 7.56 1.03
N PRO A 96 -18.28 7.74 1.14
CA PRO A 96 -19.19 7.33 0.07
C PRO A 96 -18.92 8.00 -1.28
N GLY A 97 -18.57 9.30 -1.26
CA GLY A 97 -18.25 10.07 -2.46
C GLY A 97 -16.99 9.56 -3.17
N LEU A 98 -15.93 9.23 -2.41
CA LEU A 98 -14.71 8.63 -2.97
C LEU A 98 -14.93 7.17 -3.41
N ALA A 99 -15.68 6.41 -2.64
CA ALA A 99 -15.98 5.00 -2.95
C ALA A 99 -16.76 4.83 -4.27
N LEU A 100 -17.55 5.84 -4.67
CA LEU A 100 -18.38 5.76 -5.87
C LEU A 100 -17.55 5.71 -7.17
N PRO A 101 -16.64 6.66 -7.48
CA PRO A 101 -15.80 6.58 -8.66
C PRO A 101 -14.85 5.38 -8.62
N ILE A 102 -14.32 5.00 -7.46
CA ILE A 102 -13.48 3.81 -7.30
C ILE A 102 -14.29 2.54 -7.60
N GLY A 103 -15.53 2.46 -7.10
CA GLY A 103 -16.46 1.38 -7.43
C GLY A 103 -16.83 1.31 -8.92
N GLY A 104 -16.70 2.44 -9.64
CA GLY A 104 -16.90 2.52 -11.09
C GLY A 104 -15.97 1.60 -11.89
N PHE A 105 -14.74 1.38 -11.45
CA PHE A 105 -13.83 0.41 -12.09
C PHE A 105 -14.40 -1.01 -11.99
N ILE A 106 -14.93 -1.40 -10.84
CA ILE A 106 -15.61 -2.70 -10.67
C ILE A 106 -16.88 -2.77 -11.53
N ALA A 107 -17.63 -1.68 -11.60
CA ALA A 107 -18.84 -1.60 -12.42
C ALA A 107 -18.55 -1.90 -13.89
N VAL A 108 -17.49 -1.33 -14.45
CA VAL A 108 -17.06 -1.56 -15.83
C VAL A 108 -16.62 -3.02 -16.02
N ALA A 109 -15.84 -3.59 -15.10
CA ALA A 109 -15.44 -5.00 -15.17
C ALA A 109 -16.64 -5.95 -15.20
N VAL A 110 -17.65 -5.69 -14.35
CA VAL A 110 -18.90 -6.47 -14.29
C VAL A 110 -19.72 -6.31 -15.59
N ALA A 111 -19.77 -5.09 -16.14
CA ALA A 111 -20.44 -4.85 -17.42
C ALA A 111 -19.77 -5.58 -18.59
N ILE A 112 -18.43 -5.60 -18.63
CA ILE A 112 -17.67 -6.37 -19.64
C ILE A 112 -17.96 -7.86 -19.49
N ALA A 113 -17.94 -8.39 -18.26
CA ALA A 113 -18.20 -9.80 -17.99
C ALA A 113 -19.63 -10.24 -18.37
N TRP A 114 -20.58 -9.32 -18.41
CA TRP A 114 -21.96 -9.60 -18.82
C TRP A 114 -22.04 -10.15 -20.26
N PHE A 115 -21.17 -9.71 -21.17
CA PHE A 115 -21.15 -10.18 -22.56
C PHE A 115 -20.65 -11.61 -22.69
N ALA A 116 -19.95 -12.14 -21.67
CA ALA A 116 -19.54 -13.52 -21.65
C ALA A 116 -20.67 -14.45 -21.22
N ARG A 117 -20.70 -15.69 -21.76
CA ARG A 117 -21.70 -16.71 -21.39
C ARG A 117 -21.63 -17.06 -19.92
N PRO A 118 -22.78 -17.33 -19.26
CA PRO A 118 -22.80 -17.85 -17.89
C PRO A 118 -21.90 -19.08 -17.69
N GLY A 119 -21.44 -19.24 -16.46
CA GLY A 119 -20.50 -20.29 -16.09
C GLY A 119 -19.04 -19.83 -16.12
N TRP A 120 -18.13 -20.76 -16.40
CA TRP A 120 -16.69 -20.47 -16.36
C TRP A 120 -16.23 -19.35 -17.33
N PRO A 121 -16.81 -19.17 -18.55
CA PRO A 121 -16.39 -18.08 -19.43
C PRO A 121 -16.60 -16.71 -18.79
N ARG A 122 -17.76 -16.52 -18.14
CA ARG A 122 -18.09 -15.27 -17.43
C ARG A 122 -17.20 -15.04 -16.23
N LEU A 123 -16.88 -16.09 -15.46
CA LEU A 123 -15.96 -15.98 -14.34
C LEU A 123 -14.56 -15.54 -14.81
N VAL A 124 -14.05 -16.17 -15.86
CA VAL A 124 -12.71 -15.86 -16.38
C VAL A 124 -12.67 -14.46 -16.99
N ALA A 125 -13.73 -14.06 -17.74
CA ALA A 125 -13.86 -12.72 -18.29
C ALA A 125 -13.96 -11.66 -17.16
N LEU A 126 -14.72 -11.94 -16.10
CA LEU A 126 -14.81 -11.05 -14.93
C LEU A 126 -13.45 -10.86 -14.27
N ALA A 127 -12.74 -11.95 -14.01
CA ALA A 127 -11.44 -11.90 -13.35
C ALA A 127 -10.40 -11.13 -14.20
N GLY A 128 -10.35 -11.37 -15.50
CA GLY A 128 -9.47 -10.62 -16.42
C GLY A 128 -9.83 -9.13 -16.49
N ALA A 129 -11.10 -8.81 -16.73
CA ALA A 129 -11.55 -7.42 -16.79
C ALA A 129 -11.31 -6.69 -15.46
N TRP A 130 -11.58 -7.34 -14.33
CA TRP A 130 -11.35 -6.77 -13.00
C TRP A 130 -9.89 -6.37 -12.79
N VAL A 131 -8.95 -7.28 -13.07
CA VAL A 131 -7.52 -7.00 -12.91
C VAL A 131 -7.05 -5.87 -13.83
N LEU A 132 -7.52 -5.84 -15.09
CA LEU A 132 -7.22 -4.73 -16.01
C LEU A 132 -7.73 -3.39 -15.45
N LEU A 133 -8.90 -3.38 -14.84
CA LEU A 133 -9.48 -2.19 -14.23
C LEU A 133 -8.80 -1.83 -12.88
N GLU A 134 -8.31 -2.81 -12.10
CA GLU A 134 -7.42 -2.54 -10.95
C GLU A 134 -6.12 -1.88 -11.40
N MET A 135 -5.50 -2.38 -12.49
CA MET A 135 -4.28 -1.78 -13.05
C MET A 135 -4.55 -0.36 -13.57
N LEU A 136 -5.66 -0.16 -14.29
CA LEU A 136 -6.05 1.17 -14.76
C LEU A 136 -6.28 2.13 -13.57
N ARG A 137 -6.93 1.67 -12.49
CA ARG A 137 -7.10 2.44 -11.25
C ARG A 137 -5.77 2.78 -10.59
N GLY A 138 -4.75 1.94 -10.78
CA GLY A 138 -3.38 2.19 -10.30
C GLY A 138 -2.67 3.36 -10.96
N VAL A 139 -3.17 3.86 -12.10
CA VAL A 139 -2.56 4.98 -12.85
C VAL A 139 -3.52 6.12 -13.15
N ALA A 140 -4.83 5.86 -13.23
CA ALA A 140 -5.84 6.87 -13.52
C ALA A 140 -5.94 7.89 -12.38
N PHE A 141 -6.06 9.20 -12.71
CA PHE A 141 -6.18 10.30 -11.74
C PHE A 141 -5.05 10.33 -10.71
N THR A 142 -3.80 10.05 -11.13
CA THR A 142 -2.58 9.87 -10.36
C THR A 142 -2.44 8.51 -9.66
N GLY A 143 -3.47 7.65 -9.76
CA GLY A 143 -3.44 6.28 -9.26
C GLY A 143 -3.90 6.12 -7.81
N PHE A 144 -4.68 5.05 -7.56
CA PHE A 144 -5.05 4.62 -6.21
C PHE A 144 -5.17 3.09 -6.15
N PRO A 145 -4.03 2.35 -6.20
CA PRO A 145 -4.00 0.89 -6.13
C PRO A 145 -4.15 0.38 -4.68
N TRP A 146 -5.15 0.89 -3.95
CA TRP A 146 -5.46 0.48 -2.58
C TRP A 146 -6.52 -0.61 -2.57
N ASN A 147 -6.47 -1.55 -1.61
CA ASN A 147 -7.40 -2.67 -1.49
C ASN A 147 -7.57 -3.46 -2.81
N LEU A 148 -6.43 -3.79 -3.46
CA LEU A 148 -6.42 -4.73 -4.57
C LEU A 148 -6.85 -6.11 -4.06
N MET A 149 -7.61 -6.86 -4.86
CA MET A 149 -8.14 -8.16 -4.43
C MET A 149 -7.04 -9.15 -4.03
N GLY A 150 -5.84 -9.03 -4.61
CA GLY A 150 -4.66 -9.83 -4.25
C GLY A 150 -4.08 -9.51 -2.87
N SER A 151 -4.42 -8.37 -2.25
CA SER A 151 -3.92 -8.02 -0.91
C SER A 151 -4.45 -8.94 0.19
N VAL A 152 -5.51 -9.70 -0.07
CA VAL A 152 -6.07 -10.66 0.91
C VAL A 152 -5.05 -11.70 1.36
N TRP A 153 -4.03 -12.01 0.53
CA TRP A 153 -2.99 -12.99 0.83
C TRP A 153 -1.86 -12.45 1.73
N ALA A 154 -1.82 -11.15 1.99
CA ALA A 154 -0.72 -10.52 2.73
C ALA A 154 -0.77 -10.72 4.25
N PHE A 155 -1.58 -11.65 4.78
CA PHE A 155 -1.66 -11.93 6.21
C PHE A 155 -0.45 -12.69 6.74
N ALA A 156 0.27 -13.44 5.90
CA ALA A 156 1.47 -14.19 6.28
C ALA A 156 2.45 -14.30 5.10
N ALA A 157 3.70 -14.68 5.39
CA ALA A 157 4.73 -14.85 4.37
C ALA A 157 4.41 -15.99 3.39
N LEU A 158 3.86 -17.11 3.87
CA LEU A 158 3.60 -18.30 3.05
C LEU A 158 2.60 -18.01 1.89
N PRO A 159 1.40 -17.46 2.14
CA PRO A 159 0.42 -17.29 1.07
C PRO A 159 0.77 -16.19 0.07
N VAL A 160 1.61 -15.24 0.45
CA VAL A 160 1.94 -14.09 -0.40
C VAL A 160 3.03 -14.39 -1.44
N GLN A 161 3.70 -15.57 -1.37
CA GLN A 161 4.85 -15.89 -2.24
C GLN A 161 4.54 -15.87 -3.73
N GLY A 162 3.29 -16.09 -4.12
CA GLY A 162 2.87 -15.93 -5.51
C GLY A 162 3.14 -14.54 -6.10
N ALA A 163 3.17 -13.51 -5.25
CA ALA A 163 3.47 -12.14 -5.67
C ALA A 163 4.86 -12.00 -6.31
N ALA A 164 5.83 -12.83 -5.93
CA ALA A 164 7.16 -12.83 -6.55
C ALA A 164 7.14 -13.17 -8.05
N TRP A 165 6.09 -13.84 -8.53
CA TRP A 165 5.94 -14.21 -9.94
C TRP A 165 4.97 -13.32 -10.70
N VAL A 166 3.81 -13.09 -10.12
CA VAL A 166 2.70 -12.44 -10.82
C VAL A 166 2.29 -11.09 -10.20
N GLY A 167 2.99 -10.65 -9.17
CA GLY A 167 2.63 -9.45 -8.42
C GLY A 167 1.25 -9.53 -7.74
N VAL A 168 0.88 -8.48 -7.05
CA VAL A 168 -0.43 -8.38 -6.39
C VAL A 168 -1.59 -8.44 -7.39
N TYR A 169 -1.41 -7.89 -8.59
CA TYR A 169 -2.44 -7.94 -9.65
C TYR A 169 -2.70 -9.37 -10.13
N GLY A 170 -1.65 -10.18 -10.28
CA GLY A 170 -1.81 -11.60 -10.60
C GLY A 170 -2.44 -12.38 -9.46
N LEU A 171 -2.11 -12.04 -8.21
CA LEU A 171 -2.82 -12.57 -7.04
C LEU A 171 -4.31 -12.17 -7.03
N SER A 172 -4.67 -10.97 -7.51
CA SER A 172 -6.07 -10.58 -7.71
C SER A 172 -6.78 -11.51 -8.70
N LEU A 173 -6.12 -11.84 -9.81
CA LEU A 173 -6.66 -12.80 -10.80
C LEU A 173 -6.94 -14.16 -10.16
N VAL A 174 -5.94 -14.72 -9.46
CA VAL A 174 -6.05 -16.00 -8.77
C VAL A 174 -7.16 -15.97 -7.73
N THR A 175 -7.25 -14.91 -6.93
CA THR A 175 -8.28 -14.74 -5.90
C THR A 175 -9.69 -14.78 -6.50
N LEU A 176 -9.92 -14.00 -7.57
CA LEU A 176 -11.24 -13.92 -8.22
C LEU A 176 -11.64 -15.26 -8.85
N LEU A 177 -10.67 -15.94 -9.50
CA LEU A 177 -10.91 -17.27 -10.07
C LEU A 177 -11.27 -18.29 -8.98
N LEU A 178 -10.49 -18.37 -7.90
CA LEU A 178 -10.75 -19.28 -6.79
C LEU A 178 -12.10 -18.97 -6.09
N ALA A 179 -12.35 -17.69 -5.83
CA ALA A 179 -13.58 -17.25 -5.17
C ALA A 179 -14.84 -17.54 -6.01
N GLY A 180 -14.75 -17.55 -7.34
CA GLY A 180 -15.87 -17.84 -8.24
C GLY A 180 -16.22 -19.34 -8.39
N LEU A 181 -15.34 -20.26 -7.99
CA LEU A 181 -15.50 -21.72 -8.20
C LEU A 181 -16.80 -22.32 -7.64
N PRO A 182 -17.40 -21.84 -6.53
CA PRO A 182 -18.69 -22.37 -6.06
C PRO A 182 -19.81 -22.32 -7.11
N ARG A 183 -19.75 -21.39 -8.09
CA ARG A 183 -20.70 -21.34 -9.21
C ARG A 183 -20.47 -22.42 -10.27
N LEU A 184 -19.30 -23.05 -10.30
CA LEU A 184 -18.91 -24.05 -11.28
C LEU A 184 -19.09 -25.48 -10.76
N GLY A 185 -19.46 -25.66 -9.49
CA GLY A 185 -19.79 -26.95 -8.89
C GLY A 185 -18.64 -27.63 -8.15
N ARG A 186 -18.92 -28.82 -7.61
CA ARG A 186 -18.00 -29.54 -6.70
C ARG A 186 -16.66 -29.92 -7.33
N ARG A 187 -16.62 -30.28 -8.62
CA ARG A 187 -15.35 -30.63 -9.31
C ARG A 187 -14.43 -29.41 -9.43
N ALA A 188 -14.99 -28.25 -9.74
CA ALA A 188 -14.24 -27.00 -9.78
C ALA A 188 -13.72 -26.62 -8.38
N MET A 189 -14.53 -26.79 -7.34
CA MET A 189 -14.11 -26.57 -5.94
C MET A 189 -12.95 -27.51 -5.55
N ALA A 190 -13.02 -28.80 -5.90
CA ALA A 190 -11.92 -29.74 -5.65
C ALA A 190 -10.64 -29.31 -6.38
N GLY A 191 -10.75 -28.88 -7.64
CA GLY A 191 -9.61 -28.28 -8.37
C GLY A 191 -9.06 -27.02 -7.69
N GLY A 192 -9.92 -26.19 -7.13
CA GLY A 192 -9.53 -25.02 -6.35
C GLY A 192 -8.73 -25.36 -5.09
N VAL A 193 -9.14 -26.41 -4.37
CA VAL A 193 -8.38 -26.90 -3.21
C VAL A 193 -6.99 -27.35 -3.63
N VAL A 194 -6.89 -28.12 -4.73
CA VAL A 194 -5.58 -28.55 -5.28
C VAL A 194 -4.72 -27.33 -5.66
N ALA A 195 -5.32 -26.31 -6.29
CA ALA A 195 -4.60 -25.08 -6.65
C ALA A 195 -4.08 -24.32 -5.41
N VAL A 196 -4.89 -24.21 -4.35
CA VAL A 196 -4.46 -23.58 -3.08
C VAL A 196 -3.33 -24.39 -2.42
N MET A 197 -3.41 -25.73 -2.43
CA MET A 197 -2.31 -26.58 -1.92
C MET A 197 -1.04 -26.42 -2.77
N ALA A 198 -1.17 -26.31 -4.08
CA ALA A 198 -0.03 -26.08 -4.97
C ALA A 198 0.62 -24.70 -4.70
N LEU A 199 -0.19 -23.65 -4.50
CA LEU A 199 0.30 -22.33 -4.10
C LEU A 199 1.01 -22.35 -2.73
N ALA A 200 0.46 -23.11 -1.76
CA ALA A 200 1.10 -23.29 -0.47
C ALA A 200 2.43 -24.06 -0.58
N GLY A 201 2.46 -25.14 -1.38
CA GLY A 201 3.68 -25.90 -1.69
C GLY A 201 4.75 -25.05 -2.38
N PHE A 202 4.34 -24.23 -3.34
CA PHE A 202 5.21 -23.24 -3.97
C PHE A 202 5.75 -22.23 -2.96
N GLY A 203 4.88 -21.69 -2.08
CA GLY A 203 5.28 -20.76 -1.04
C GLY A 203 6.29 -21.39 -0.08
N GLN A 204 6.05 -22.65 0.33
CA GLN A 204 6.99 -23.39 1.20
C GLN A 204 8.34 -23.62 0.51
N ALA A 205 8.34 -23.97 -0.76
CA ALA A 205 9.59 -24.16 -1.53
C ALA A 205 10.38 -22.85 -1.65
N ARG A 206 9.72 -21.70 -1.74
CA ARG A 206 10.38 -20.39 -1.74
C ARG A 206 10.93 -19.97 -0.37
N LEU A 207 10.28 -20.40 0.71
CA LEU A 207 10.69 -20.08 2.08
C LEU A 207 11.75 -21.05 2.62
N ALA A 208 11.92 -22.23 2.02
CA ALA A 208 12.83 -23.29 2.49
C ALA A 208 14.33 -22.95 2.42
N PRO A 209 14.87 -22.25 1.38
CA PRO A 209 16.29 -21.91 1.36
C PRO A 209 16.68 -20.99 2.53
N GLU A 210 17.92 -21.07 2.99
CA GLU A 210 18.46 -20.12 3.96
C GLU A 210 18.33 -18.68 3.45
N GLU A 211 18.11 -17.77 4.39
CA GLU A 211 18.10 -16.35 4.08
C GLU A 211 19.52 -15.86 3.73
N PRO A 212 19.62 -14.90 2.81
CA PRO A 212 20.89 -14.23 2.57
C PRO A 212 21.44 -13.64 3.87
N PRO A 213 22.77 -13.68 4.08
CA PRO A 213 23.37 -13.13 5.28
C PRO A 213 22.99 -11.65 5.45
N PRO A 214 22.78 -11.19 6.69
CA PRO A 214 22.46 -9.79 6.94
C PRO A 214 23.63 -8.89 6.50
N GLN A 215 23.28 -7.69 6.10
CA GLN A 215 24.23 -6.64 5.74
C GLN A 215 24.93 -6.10 6.99
N PRO A 216 26.12 -5.45 6.88
CA PRO A 216 26.84 -4.88 8.02
C PRO A 216 26.18 -3.58 8.54
N VAL A 217 24.86 -3.59 8.66
CA VAL A 217 24.03 -2.47 9.10
C VAL A 217 23.03 -2.95 10.14
N THR A 218 22.96 -2.26 11.27
CA THR A 218 21.86 -2.40 12.23
C THR A 218 20.91 -1.22 12.05
N LEU A 219 19.69 -1.50 11.63
CA LEU A 219 18.62 -0.51 11.55
C LEU A 219 18.06 -0.26 12.94
N LEU A 220 17.84 1.00 13.29
CA LEU A 220 17.15 1.43 14.51
C LEU A 220 15.86 2.19 14.08
N LEU A 221 14.76 1.49 13.98
CA LEU A 221 13.46 2.12 13.68
C LEU A 221 12.96 2.87 14.91
N VAL A 222 12.64 4.15 14.78
CA VAL A 222 12.17 4.99 15.88
C VAL A 222 10.72 5.40 15.64
N GLN A 223 9.82 5.00 16.54
CA GLN A 223 8.40 5.32 16.50
C GLN A 223 8.07 6.29 17.63
N GLY A 224 7.89 7.57 17.28
CA GLY A 224 7.65 8.63 18.26
C GLY A 224 6.21 8.72 18.76
N ASN A 225 5.27 8.06 18.11
CA ASN A 225 3.83 8.08 18.41
C ASN A 225 3.26 9.49 18.60
N VAL A 226 3.58 10.37 17.65
CA VAL A 226 3.12 11.76 17.65
C VAL A 226 1.80 11.84 16.90
N GLN A 227 0.76 12.32 17.58
CA GLN A 227 -0.56 12.50 16.98
C GLN A 227 -0.54 13.66 15.97
N GLN A 228 -1.37 13.54 14.92
CA GLN A 228 -1.38 14.50 13.81
C GLN A 228 -1.72 15.93 14.26
N GLU A 229 -2.62 16.08 15.24
CA GLU A 229 -3.07 17.37 15.78
C GLU A 229 -1.95 18.11 16.52
N ALA A 230 -1.02 17.38 17.14
CA ALA A 230 0.10 17.96 17.89
C ALA A 230 1.27 18.35 16.99
N LYS A 231 1.41 17.70 15.84
CA LYS A 231 2.62 17.68 15.00
C LYS A 231 3.07 19.07 14.54
N TRP A 232 2.12 19.95 14.20
CA TRP A 232 2.41 21.27 13.63
C TRP A 232 2.25 22.43 14.60
N ARG A 233 1.98 22.12 15.87
CA ARG A 233 1.87 23.16 16.91
C ARG A 233 3.26 23.66 17.27
N GLU A 234 3.42 24.99 17.33
CA GLU A 234 4.69 25.66 17.64
C GLU A 234 5.24 25.24 19.01
N ASP A 235 4.36 25.15 20.03
CA ASP A 235 4.71 24.74 21.39
C ASP A 235 5.15 23.25 21.49
N GLN A 236 4.84 22.43 20.47
CA GLN A 236 5.17 21.01 20.42
C GLN A 236 6.44 20.71 19.59
N ARG A 237 6.97 21.68 18.84
CA ARG A 237 8.13 21.43 17.95
C ARG A 237 9.33 20.86 18.72
N TRP A 238 9.75 21.55 19.78
CA TRP A 238 10.89 21.09 20.57
C TRP A 238 10.62 19.81 21.36
N PRO A 239 9.48 19.64 22.08
CA PRO A 239 9.14 18.38 22.72
C PRO A 239 9.11 17.18 21.77
N ILE A 240 8.56 17.33 20.58
CA ILE A 240 8.54 16.26 19.56
C ILE A 240 9.97 15.90 19.12
N PHE A 241 10.77 16.90 18.76
CA PHE A 241 12.15 16.68 18.31
C PHE A 241 12.98 15.99 19.40
N ARG A 242 12.90 16.47 20.63
CA ARG A 242 13.59 15.87 21.76
C ARG A 242 13.18 14.42 21.99
N ARG A 243 11.90 14.09 21.88
CA ARG A 243 11.42 12.70 21.97
C ARG A 243 12.13 11.79 20.96
N TYR A 244 12.26 12.22 19.72
CA TYR A 244 12.96 11.44 18.70
C TYR A 244 14.46 11.32 19.00
N LEU A 245 15.11 12.38 19.47
CA LEU A 245 16.51 12.35 19.88
C LEU A 245 16.72 11.37 21.04
N ASP A 246 15.89 11.45 22.09
CA ASP A 246 15.98 10.60 23.28
C ASP A 246 15.75 9.11 22.93
N LEU A 247 14.73 8.80 22.14
CA LEU A 247 14.47 7.44 21.66
C LEU A 247 15.62 6.90 20.79
N THR A 248 16.23 7.75 19.96
CA THR A 248 17.39 7.39 19.15
C THR A 248 18.59 7.09 20.02
N ALA A 249 18.92 7.95 21.00
CA ALA A 249 20.05 7.76 21.89
C ALA A 249 19.89 6.49 22.76
N GLN A 250 18.71 6.30 23.34
CA GLN A 250 18.40 5.10 24.14
C GLN A 250 18.48 3.82 23.31
N GLY A 251 17.86 3.84 22.11
CA GLY A 251 17.90 2.70 21.20
C GLY A 251 19.32 2.40 20.70
N ALA A 252 20.12 3.42 20.42
CA ALA A 252 21.51 3.26 20.00
C ALA A 252 22.40 2.64 21.09
N GLN A 253 22.17 3.01 22.35
CA GLN A 253 22.87 2.39 23.48
C GLN A 253 22.51 0.91 23.70
N ALA A 254 21.24 0.55 23.42
CA ALA A 254 20.74 -0.82 23.57
C ALA A 254 21.07 -1.71 22.36
N ALA A 255 21.32 -1.10 21.19
CA ALA A 255 21.53 -1.83 19.95
C ALA A 255 22.85 -2.60 19.93
N ARG A 256 22.80 -3.82 19.40
CA ARG A 256 24.00 -4.62 19.11
C ARG A 256 24.41 -4.38 17.66
N VAL A 257 25.49 -3.67 17.46
CA VAL A 257 26.10 -3.47 16.15
C VAL A 257 27.25 -4.46 15.99
N PRO A 258 27.28 -5.28 14.92
CA PRO A 258 28.37 -6.23 14.71
C PRO A 258 29.70 -5.50 14.47
N PRO A 259 30.86 -6.13 14.72
CA PRO A 259 32.17 -5.56 14.43
C PRO A 259 32.26 -5.09 12.97
N GLY A 260 32.71 -3.84 12.73
CA GLY A 260 32.76 -3.25 11.40
C GLY A 260 31.39 -2.82 10.82
N GLY A 261 30.32 -3.08 11.55
CA GLY A 261 28.99 -2.64 11.15
C GLY A 261 28.67 -1.19 11.53
N ARG A 262 27.56 -0.69 11.05
CA ARG A 262 27.07 0.69 11.25
C ARG A 262 25.64 0.69 11.81
N LEU A 263 25.35 1.60 12.74
CA LEU A 263 23.99 1.89 13.18
C LEU A 263 23.35 2.93 12.25
N VAL A 264 22.15 2.63 11.76
CA VAL A 264 21.33 3.55 10.95
C VAL A 264 19.99 3.73 11.64
N ALA A 265 19.80 4.89 12.27
CA ALA A 265 18.50 5.28 12.83
C ALA A 265 17.57 5.71 11.70
N VAL A 266 16.29 5.35 11.82
CA VAL A 266 15.26 5.71 10.83
C VAL A 266 14.10 6.37 11.54
N TRP A 267 13.83 7.62 11.18
CA TRP A 267 12.66 8.37 11.65
C TRP A 267 11.56 8.37 10.59
N PRO A 268 10.29 8.33 11.00
CA PRO A 268 9.14 8.36 10.09
C PRO A 268 9.06 9.60 9.20
N GLU A 269 8.10 9.60 8.30
CA GLU A 269 7.73 10.74 7.46
C GLU A 269 7.46 12.00 8.29
N THR A 270 8.11 13.10 7.89
CA THR A 270 8.00 14.41 8.56
C THR A 270 8.11 14.33 10.09
N ALA A 271 8.96 13.43 10.61
CA ALA A 271 9.19 13.27 12.05
C ALA A 271 9.97 14.44 12.63
N SER A 272 10.89 15.03 11.87
CA SER A 272 11.58 16.25 12.27
C SER A 272 10.69 17.47 12.04
N PRO A 273 10.40 18.26 13.09
CA PRO A 273 9.72 19.55 12.96
C PRO A 273 10.66 20.67 12.47
N PHE A 274 11.95 20.39 12.32
CA PHE A 274 12.96 21.30 11.82
C PHE A 274 13.37 20.92 10.40
N LEU A 275 13.76 21.89 9.60
CA LEU A 275 14.19 21.71 8.19
C LEU A 275 15.62 21.14 8.14
N LEU A 276 15.77 19.83 8.36
CA LEU A 276 17.10 19.19 8.44
C LEU A 276 18.04 19.54 7.27
N PRO A 277 17.58 19.73 6.01
CA PRO A 277 18.47 20.11 4.93
C PRO A 277 19.16 21.46 5.13
N THR A 278 18.53 22.42 5.80
CA THR A 278 19.03 23.80 5.97
C THR A 278 19.36 24.17 7.41
N ASP A 279 18.83 23.46 8.40
CA ASP A 279 19.03 23.74 9.82
C ASP A 279 20.24 22.94 10.36
N ALA A 280 21.42 23.56 10.34
CA ALA A 280 22.65 22.97 10.87
C ALA A 280 22.58 22.69 12.37
N ALA A 281 21.92 23.57 13.16
CA ALA A 281 21.78 23.36 14.59
C ALA A 281 20.93 22.14 14.91
N ALA A 282 19.83 21.91 14.15
CA ALA A 282 19.04 20.69 14.28
C ALA A 282 19.86 19.43 13.95
N ARG A 283 20.71 19.48 12.92
CA ARG A 283 21.61 18.36 12.59
C ARG A 283 22.65 18.10 13.69
N ASP A 284 23.16 19.14 14.36
CA ASP A 284 24.07 18.99 15.50
C ASP A 284 23.41 18.23 16.66
N TYR A 285 22.13 18.51 16.95
CA TYR A 285 21.39 17.74 17.96
C TYR A 285 21.23 16.28 17.55
N VAL A 286 20.92 16.02 16.27
CA VAL A 286 20.83 14.68 15.71
C VAL A 286 22.15 13.94 15.87
N ALA A 287 23.27 14.57 15.44
CA ALA A 287 24.61 13.97 15.52
C ALA A 287 24.96 13.50 16.94
N ARG A 288 24.60 14.31 17.97
CA ARG A 288 24.83 13.93 19.38
C ARG A 288 24.00 12.75 19.88
N SER A 289 22.92 12.40 19.20
CA SER A 289 22.08 11.24 19.53
C SER A 289 22.57 9.92 18.89
N LEU A 290 23.53 10.01 17.98
CA LEU A 290 24.08 8.89 17.22
C LEU A 290 25.42 8.42 17.78
N PRO A 291 25.75 7.11 17.69
CA PRO A 291 27.10 6.64 17.98
C PRO A 291 28.08 7.08 16.88
N PRO A 292 29.39 7.07 17.16
CA PRO A 292 30.42 7.35 16.15
C PRO A 292 30.23 6.52 14.89
N GLY A 293 30.28 7.14 13.71
CA GLY A 293 30.02 6.49 12.43
C GLY A 293 28.56 6.13 12.15
N GLY A 294 27.66 6.41 13.07
CA GLY A 294 26.21 6.23 12.89
C GLY A 294 25.60 7.22 11.87
N MET A 295 24.39 6.95 11.47
CA MET A 295 23.64 7.78 10.52
C MET A 295 22.17 7.83 10.89
N LEU A 296 21.52 8.95 10.58
CA LEU A 296 20.06 9.10 10.62
C LEU A 296 19.49 9.22 9.20
N LEU A 297 18.46 8.45 8.90
CA LEU A 297 17.56 8.63 7.77
C LEU A 297 16.22 9.15 8.30
N ALA A 298 15.92 10.42 8.07
CA ALA A 298 14.77 11.08 8.71
C ALA A 298 13.83 11.73 7.71
N GLY A 299 12.53 11.53 7.91
CA GLY A 299 11.50 12.34 7.26
C GLY A 299 11.50 13.76 7.79
N SER A 300 11.64 14.73 6.91
CA SER A 300 11.59 16.17 7.19
C SER A 300 10.97 16.91 6.02
N VAL A 301 10.66 18.19 6.24
CA VAL A 301 10.27 19.08 5.15
C VAL A 301 11.54 19.75 4.59
N ARG A 302 11.61 19.91 3.26
CA ARG A 302 12.59 20.71 2.56
C ARG A 302 11.90 21.91 1.92
N ALA A 303 12.43 23.08 2.12
CA ALA A 303 11.90 24.34 1.58
C ALA A 303 12.90 24.97 0.62
N GLU A 304 12.40 25.51 -0.50
CA GLU A 304 13.16 26.35 -1.43
C GLU A 304 12.62 27.78 -1.36
N PHE A 305 13.53 28.72 -1.19
CA PHE A 305 13.20 30.15 -1.10
C PHE A 305 13.72 30.86 -2.36
N GLY A 306 12.98 31.83 -2.86
CA GLY A 306 13.39 32.70 -3.93
C GLY A 306 14.47 33.69 -3.51
N ALA A 307 15.02 34.43 -4.48
CA ALA A 307 15.96 35.50 -4.22
C ALA A 307 15.38 36.65 -3.35
N ASP A 308 14.06 36.76 -3.32
CA ASP A 308 13.26 37.67 -2.50
C ASP A 308 13.02 37.15 -1.06
N GLY A 309 13.53 35.97 -0.71
CA GLY A 309 13.31 35.31 0.56
C GLY A 309 11.93 34.70 0.73
N GLN A 310 11.07 34.74 -0.28
CA GLN A 310 9.75 34.12 -0.22
C GLN A 310 9.84 32.62 -0.47
N LEU A 311 9.01 31.85 0.25
CA LEU A 311 8.88 30.39 0.06
C LEU A 311 8.30 30.12 -1.33
N GLN A 312 9.07 29.43 -2.19
CA GLN A 312 8.65 29.08 -3.54
C GLN A 312 8.17 27.64 -3.66
N ARG A 313 8.88 26.69 -3.03
CA ARG A 313 8.57 25.27 -3.08
C ARG A 313 8.71 24.62 -1.73
N LEU A 314 7.87 23.62 -1.50
CA LEU A 314 7.92 22.80 -0.31
C LEU A 314 7.94 21.32 -0.73
N PHE A 315 8.80 20.52 -0.13
CA PHE A 315 8.93 19.10 -0.43
C PHE A 315 8.79 18.27 0.84
N ASN A 316 8.09 17.15 0.73
CA ASN A 316 8.12 16.10 1.73
C ASN A 316 9.34 15.23 1.44
N SER A 317 10.32 15.20 2.36
CA SER A 317 11.65 14.68 2.02
C SER A 317 12.17 13.68 3.06
N LEU A 318 13.04 12.79 2.62
CA LEU A 318 13.94 11.99 3.44
C LEU A 318 15.31 12.65 3.42
N SER A 319 15.89 12.91 4.59
CA SER A 319 17.24 13.46 4.75
C SER A 319 18.16 12.44 5.41
N ALA A 320 19.36 12.24 4.85
CA ALA A 320 20.42 11.42 5.44
C ALA A 320 21.41 12.34 6.17
N VAL A 321 21.57 12.14 7.50
CA VAL A 321 22.45 12.96 8.36
C VAL A 321 23.47 12.05 9.03
N GLY A 322 24.76 12.38 8.88
CA GLY A 322 25.86 11.68 9.53
C GLY A 322 26.04 12.07 11.00
N ALA A 323 26.79 11.23 11.75
CA ALA A 323 27.18 11.54 13.12
C ALA A 323 28.12 12.76 13.25
N ASP A 324 28.60 13.30 12.15
CA ASP A 324 29.35 14.56 12.03
C ASP A 324 28.45 15.77 11.68
N ALA A 325 27.13 15.62 11.76
CA ALA A 325 26.12 16.58 11.35
C ALA A 325 26.10 16.91 9.85
N ALA A 326 26.89 16.23 9.02
CA ALA A 326 26.87 16.42 7.57
C ALA A 326 25.54 15.93 6.98
N LEU A 327 24.99 16.70 6.02
CA LEU A 327 23.90 16.26 5.17
C LEU A 327 24.48 15.41 4.03
N LEU A 328 24.22 14.11 4.06
CA LEU A 328 24.80 13.13 3.14
C LEU A 328 23.93 12.86 1.91
N GLY A 329 22.69 13.31 1.93
CA GLY A 329 21.76 13.17 0.81
C GLY A 329 20.33 13.54 1.20
N THR A 330 19.53 13.81 0.18
CA THR A 330 18.11 14.12 0.33
C THR A 330 17.32 13.48 -0.83
N TYR A 331 16.16 12.92 -0.52
CA TYR A 331 15.18 12.46 -1.49
C TYR A 331 13.88 13.23 -1.27
N ASP A 332 13.32 13.77 -2.33
CA ASP A 332 12.02 14.42 -2.32
C ASP A 332 10.96 13.48 -2.86
N LYS A 333 9.86 13.35 -2.13
CA LYS A 333 8.72 12.51 -2.49
C LYS A 333 8.25 12.81 -3.91
N ALA A 334 8.23 11.79 -4.75
CA ALA A 334 7.85 11.92 -6.15
C ALA A 334 6.34 11.78 -6.36
N HIS A 335 5.70 10.86 -5.65
CA HIS A 335 4.27 10.58 -5.80
C HIS A 335 3.47 11.14 -4.63
N LEU A 336 2.87 12.31 -4.85
CA LEU A 336 2.12 13.05 -3.84
C LEU A 336 0.71 12.51 -3.66
N VAL A 337 0.18 12.64 -2.43
CA VAL A 337 -1.20 12.26 -2.08
C VAL A 337 -2.17 13.34 -2.54
N PRO A 338 -3.12 13.03 -3.44
CA PRO A 338 -4.18 13.96 -3.82
C PRO A 338 -5.01 14.37 -2.58
N PHE A 339 -5.41 15.62 -2.51
CA PHE A 339 -6.16 16.24 -1.41
C PHE A 339 -5.40 16.32 -0.06
N GLY A 340 -4.34 15.55 0.13
CA GLY A 340 -3.52 15.59 1.34
C GLY A 340 -2.27 16.47 1.21
N GLU A 341 -1.57 16.38 0.10
CA GLU A 341 -0.31 17.10 -0.15
C GLU A 341 -0.44 18.16 -1.26
N TYR A 342 -1.39 17.98 -2.16
CA TYR A 342 -1.76 18.97 -3.17
C TYR A 342 -3.25 18.89 -3.48
N MET A 343 -3.81 19.97 -4.02
CA MET A 343 -5.21 20.03 -4.42
C MET A 343 -5.32 19.75 -5.92
N PRO A 344 -5.91 18.61 -6.33
CA PRO A 344 -6.23 18.37 -7.73
C PRO A 344 -7.21 19.42 -8.24
N LEU A 345 -7.04 19.86 -9.51
CA LEU A 345 -7.92 20.84 -10.14
C LEU A 345 -8.08 22.15 -9.32
N ARG A 346 -6.99 22.63 -8.70
CA ARG A 346 -6.99 23.83 -7.85
C ARG A 346 -7.70 25.03 -8.45
N GLY A 347 -7.66 25.18 -9.80
CA GLY A 347 -8.39 26.25 -10.51
C GLY A 347 -9.91 26.15 -10.42
N LEU A 348 -10.46 24.94 -10.15
CA LEU A 348 -11.89 24.69 -10.01
C LEU A 348 -12.32 24.53 -8.54
N ILE A 349 -11.42 24.05 -7.68
CA ILE A 349 -11.70 23.76 -6.27
C ILE A 349 -10.80 24.65 -5.40
N PRO A 350 -11.29 25.83 -4.96
CA PRO A 350 -10.48 26.78 -4.18
C PRO A 350 -10.34 26.41 -2.69
N ILE A 351 -10.60 25.14 -2.31
CA ILE A 351 -10.50 24.68 -0.94
C ILE A 351 -9.03 24.42 -0.60
N ARG A 352 -8.56 24.94 0.55
CA ARG A 352 -7.22 24.67 1.09
C ARG A 352 -7.33 23.61 2.18
N VAL A 353 -6.92 22.40 1.89
CA VAL A 353 -6.86 21.29 2.85
C VAL A 353 -5.45 21.18 3.44
N VAL A 354 -4.42 21.52 2.65
CA VAL A 354 -3.02 21.45 3.07
C VAL A 354 -2.71 22.52 4.12
N GLN A 355 -2.20 22.09 5.26
CA GLN A 355 -1.73 23.00 6.31
C GLN A 355 -0.49 23.76 5.81
N GLY A 356 -0.43 25.07 6.02
CA GLY A 356 0.70 25.91 5.57
C GLY A 356 0.45 26.71 4.28
N GLY A 357 -0.64 26.49 3.58
CA GLY A 357 -1.11 27.37 2.47
C GLY A 357 -0.44 27.16 1.11
N ILE A 358 0.63 26.35 1.02
CA ILE A 358 1.32 25.99 -0.23
C ILE A 358 1.26 24.47 -0.39
N ASP A 359 0.96 24.00 -1.60
CA ASP A 359 1.01 22.58 -1.94
C ASP A 359 2.44 22.09 -1.95
N PHE A 360 2.64 20.81 -1.58
CA PHE A 360 3.92 20.17 -1.78
C PHE A 360 4.24 20.05 -3.28
N SER A 361 5.53 20.15 -3.60
CA SER A 361 6.06 19.91 -4.94
C SER A 361 6.55 18.47 -5.05
N ALA A 362 6.34 17.85 -6.20
CA ALA A 362 6.84 16.51 -6.48
C ALA A 362 8.35 16.53 -6.74
N GLY A 363 9.05 15.50 -6.25
CA GLY A 363 10.44 15.20 -6.59
C GLY A 363 10.57 14.57 -8.00
N PRO A 364 11.81 14.29 -8.43
CA PRO A 364 12.09 13.88 -9.81
C PRO A 364 11.70 12.42 -10.14
N GLY A 365 11.40 11.60 -9.16
CA GLY A 365 11.03 10.19 -9.35
C GLY A 365 11.80 9.23 -8.44
N PRO A 366 11.58 7.91 -8.57
CA PRO A 366 12.28 6.90 -7.79
C PRO A 366 13.79 6.95 -8.04
N VAL A 367 14.57 6.84 -6.97
CA VAL A 367 16.03 6.84 -7.00
C VAL A 367 16.59 5.69 -6.16
N SER A 368 17.83 5.29 -6.44
CA SER A 368 18.62 4.45 -5.55
C SER A 368 19.60 5.34 -4.79
N MET A 369 19.55 5.32 -3.46
CA MET A 369 20.42 6.11 -2.58
C MET A 369 21.41 5.24 -1.83
N ALA A 370 22.67 5.69 -1.73
CA ALA A 370 23.73 5.05 -0.95
C ALA A 370 24.52 6.07 -0.10
N PRO A 371 23.87 6.88 0.76
CA PRO A 371 24.54 7.94 1.50
C PRO A 371 25.62 7.37 2.42
N GLY A 372 26.81 7.97 2.41
CA GLY A 372 27.93 7.57 3.24
C GLY A 372 28.38 6.11 3.05
N GLY A 373 28.15 5.51 1.88
CA GLY A 373 28.51 4.12 1.57
C GLY A 373 27.58 3.08 2.20
N LEU A 374 26.33 3.42 2.53
CA LEU A 374 25.32 2.44 2.88
C LEU A 374 24.99 1.52 1.71
N PRO A 375 24.56 0.29 1.96
CA PRO A 375 23.88 -0.51 0.94
C PRO A 375 22.78 0.31 0.27
N ALA A 376 22.73 0.26 -1.06
CA ALA A 376 21.84 1.09 -1.84
C ALA A 376 20.37 0.79 -1.55
N PHE A 377 19.54 1.79 -1.32
CA PHE A 377 18.12 1.62 -1.04
C PHE A 377 17.22 2.52 -1.90
N SER A 378 16.01 2.07 -2.13
CA SER A 378 14.95 2.89 -2.69
C SER A 378 14.15 3.55 -1.56
N PRO A 379 14.17 4.87 -1.42
CA PRO A 379 13.33 5.59 -0.47
C PRO A 379 11.89 5.61 -0.98
N LEU A 380 10.94 5.35 -0.08
CA LEU A 380 9.51 5.36 -0.34
C LEU A 380 8.81 6.14 0.78
N ILE A 381 8.33 7.33 0.47
CA ILE A 381 7.66 8.16 1.47
C ILE A 381 6.15 7.86 1.43
N CYS A 382 5.64 7.20 2.48
CA CYS A 382 4.22 6.96 2.72
C CYS A 382 3.52 6.27 1.52
N TYR A 383 2.71 7.02 0.80
CA TYR A 383 1.90 6.60 -0.33
C TYR A 383 2.68 5.88 -1.45
N GLU A 384 3.96 6.18 -1.61
CA GLU A 384 4.79 5.62 -2.69
C GLU A 384 4.90 4.09 -2.63
N VAL A 385 4.80 3.49 -1.45
CA VAL A 385 4.88 2.02 -1.29
C VAL A 385 3.70 1.27 -1.88
N ILE A 386 2.56 1.95 -2.16
CA ILE A 386 1.36 1.25 -2.62
C ILE A 386 1.40 0.87 -4.10
N PHE A 387 2.31 1.42 -4.91
CA PHE A 387 2.35 1.25 -6.37
C PHE A 387 3.14 0.01 -6.79
N PRO A 388 2.49 -1.07 -7.28
CA PRO A 388 3.17 -2.27 -7.74
C PRO A 388 4.05 -1.98 -8.97
N GLY A 389 5.32 -2.45 -8.94
CA GLY A 389 6.27 -2.26 -10.05
C GLY A 389 6.79 -0.83 -10.22
N ALA A 390 6.56 0.06 -9.23
CA ALA A 390 7.04 1.44 -9.26
C ALA A 390 7.78 1.84 -7.97
N VAL A 391 8.25 0.86 -7.19
CA VAL A 391 8.95 1.09 -5.92
C VAL A 391 10.46 1.03 -6.03
N THR A 392 10.98 0.68 -7.20
CA THR A 392 12.42 0.63 -7.48
C THR A 392 12.73 1.43 -8.75
N PRO A 393 13.88 2.14 -8.81
CA PRO A 393 14.37 2.72 -10.05
C PRO A 393 14.95 1.62 -10.96
N THR A 394 15.41 2.03 -12.16
CA THR A 394 16.07 1.11 -13.11
C THR A 394 17.33 0.47 -12.51
N GLU A 395 18.11 1.24 -11.76
CA GLU A 395 19.22 0.70 -10.98
C GLU A 395 18.68 0.06 -9.71
N ARG A 396 18.77 -1.29 -9.65
CA ARG A 396 18.19 -2.08 -8.56
C ARG A 396 18.86 -1.76 -7.23
N PRO A 397 18.12 -1.33 -6.21
CA PRO A 397 18.63 -1.19 -4.85
C PRO A 397 18.82 -2.55 -4.18
N GLU A 398 19.46 -2.56 -3.01
CA GLU A 398 19.62 -3.75 -2.18
C GLU A 398 18.50 -3.91 -1.15
N TRP A 399 17.78 -2.83 -0.81
CA TRP A 399 16.66 -2.84 0.11
C TRP A 399 15.70 -1.67 -0.15
N LEU A 400 14.53 -1.74 0.47
CA LEU A 400 13.49 -0.72 0.39
C LEU A 400 13.35 -0.04 1.75
N LEU A 401 13.26 1.29 1.76
CA LEU A 401 13.00 2.07 2.96
C LEU A 401 11.67 2.79 2.85
N ASN A 402 10.68 2.40 3.62
CA ASN A 402 9.40 3.10 3.70
C ASN A 402 9.30 3.90 5.00
N ILE A 403 9.28 5.22 4.89
CA ILE A 403 8.95 6.10 6.01
C ILE A 403 7.53 6.64 5.82
N THR A 404 6.72 6.65 6.90
CA THR A 404 5.29 6.97 6.75
C THR A 404 4.69 7.66 7.96
N ASN A 405 3.64 8.44 7.70
CA ASN A 405 2.81 9.07 8.72
C ASN A 405 1.38 8.52 8.70
N ASP A 406 1.20 7.34 9.29
CA ASP A 406 -0.12 6.70 9.39
C ASP A 406 -1.04 7.36 10.46
N ALA A 407 -0.60 8.45 11.12
CA ALA A 407 -1.43 9.18 12.08
C ALA A 407 -2.75 9.70 11.45
N TRP A 408 -2.74 9.93 10.14
CA TRP A 408 -3.93 10.29 9.35
C TRP A 408 -5.01 9.21 9.34
N PHE A 409 -4.64 7.96 9.56
CA PHE A 409 -5.54 6.81 9.44
C PHE A 409 -6.13 6.39 10.79
N GLY A 410 -5.64 6.96 11.90
CA GLY A 410 -6.07 6.64 13.25
C GLY A 410 -5.91 5.15 13.61
N PHE A 411 -6.57 4.72 14.69
CA PHE A 411 -6.63 3.32 15.10
C PHE A 411 -7.70 2.58 14.28
N SER A 412 -7.35 2.22 13.06
CA SER A 412 -8.28 1.68 12.05
C SER A 412 -7.65 0.59 11.20
N ALA A 413 -8.36 0.16 10.14
CA ALA A 413 -7.83 -0.77 9.14
C ALA A 413 -6.71 -0.15 8.27
N GLY A 414 -6.64 1.18 8.15
CA GLY A 414 -5.70 1.88 7.27
C GLY A 414 -4.24 1.49 7.48
N PRO A 415 -3.66 1.61 8.69
CA PRO A 415 -2.27 1.24 8.96
C PRO A 415 -1.97 -0.23 8.64
N HIS A 416 -2.92 -1.13 8.88
CA HIS A 416 -2.77 -2.57 8.59
C HIS A 416 -2.79 -2.85 7.07
N GLN A 417 -3.67 -2.19 6.33
CA GLN A 417 -3.73 -2.28 4.87
C GLN A 417 -2.45 -1.74 4.23
N HIS A 418 -1.92 -0.64 4.77
CA HIS A 418 -0.69 -0.03 4.32
C HIS A 418 0.53 -0.93 4.59
N LEU A 419 0.61 -1.53 5.79
CA LEU A 419 1.64 -2.50 6.15
C LEU A 419 1.59 -3.75 5.24
N ALA A 420 0.39 -4.27 4.97
CA ALA A 420 0.20 -5.40 4.06
C ALA A 420 0.73 -5.10 2.65
N THR A 421 0.54 -3.87 2.18
CA THR A 421 1.08 -3.41 0.91
C THR A 421 2.62 -3.38 0.93
N ALA A 422 3.23 -2.89 2.02
CA ALA A 422 4.69 -2.91 2.19
C ALA A 422 5.26 -4.33 2.13
N ARG A 423 4.60 -5.32 2.81
CA ARG A 423 4.97 -6.74 2.70
C ARG A 423 4.94 -7.23 1.26
N LEU A 424 3.89 -6.88 0.50
CA LEU A 424 3.78 -7.27 -0.90
C LEU A 424 4.94 -6.73 -1.73
N ARG A 425 5.37 -5.48 -1.52
CA ARG A 425 6.52 -4.90 -2.23
C ARG A 425 7.81 -5.68 -1.95
N ALA A 426 8.06 -6.05 -0.69
CA ALA A 426 9.24 -6.86 -0.35
C ALA A 426 9.26 -8.17 -1.15
N VAL A 427 8.13 -8.88 -1.23
CA VAL A 427 8.02 -10.17 -1.95
C VAL A 427 8.10 -9.99 -3.47
N GLU A 428 7.44 -8.99 -4.02
CA GLU A 428 7.46 -8.69 -5.45
C GLU A 428 8.86 -8.38 -5.95
N GLU A 429 9.58 -7.52 -5.23
CA GLU A 429 10.94 -7.12 -5.60
C GLU A 429 12.00 -8.13 -5.17
N GLY A 430 11.68 -9.03 -4.23
CA GLY A 430 12.69 -9.90 -3.61
C GLY A 430 13.72 -9.09 -2.81
N LEU A 431 13.31 -8.01 -2.19
CA LEU A 431 14.15 -7.10 -1.41
C LEU A 431 13.64 -6.98 0.02
N PRO A 432 14.53 -6.91 1.02
CA PRO A 432 14.11 -6.58 2.37
C PRO A 432 13.51 -5.17 2.40
N LEU A 433 12.54 -4.95 3.29
CA LEU A 433 11.88 -3.67 3.46
C LEU A 433 11.88 -3.28 4.94
N ALA A 434 12.44 -2.11 5.23
CA ALA A 434 12.32 -1.46 6.52
C ALA A 434 11.24 -0.37 6.45
N ARG A 435 10.33 -0.38 7.44
CA ARG A 435 9.25 0.60 7.54
C ARG A 435 9.28 1.27 8.89
N ALA A 436 9.45 2.60 8.91
CA ALA A 436 9.29 3.44 10.09
C ALA A 436 7.99 4.23 9.98
N ALA A 437 7.09 4.05 10.95
CA ALA A 437 5.79 4.70 11.02
C ALA A 437 5.71 5.66 12.20
N GLN A 438 4.90 6.73 12.07
CA GLN A 438 4.73 7.74 13.11
C GLN A 438 3.93 7.20 14.32
N THR A 439 2.68 6.79 14.06
CA THR A 439 1.78 6.15 15.01
C THR A 439 1.33 4.77 14.53
N GLY A 440 1.65 4.45 13.27
CA GLY A 440 1.31 3.22 12.60
C GLY A 440 2.11 2.02 13.09
N ILE A 441 2.36 1.08 12.20
CA ILE A 441 3.12 -0.13 12.51
C ILE A 441 4.48 -0.02 11.83
N SER A 442 5.55 0.11 12.62
CA SER A 442 6.92 0.01 12.14
C SER A 442 7.33 -1.46 12.05
N ALA A 443 8.00 -1.87 10.98
CA ALA A 443 8.35 -3.28 10.78
C ALA A 443 9.58 -3.44 9.88
N VAL A 444 10.26 -4.57 10.01
CA VAL A 444 11.28 -5.04 9.07
C VAL A 444 10.81 -6.35 8.47
N PHE A 445 10.75 -6.40 7.16
CA PHE A 445 10.51 -7.61 6.37
C PHE A 445 11.80 -8.06 5.69
N ASP A 446 12.01 -9.37 5.64
CA ASP A 446 13.03 -9.94 4.76
C ASP A 446 12.59 -9.89 3.28
N SER A 447 13.45 -10.36 2.39
CA SER A 447 13.19 -10.41 0.94
C SER A 447 12.04 -11.34 0.51
N ARG A 448 11.50 -12.12 1.44
CA ARG A 448 10.37 -13.05 1.24
C ARG A 448 9.12 -12.60 2.00
N GLY A 449 9.14 -11.39 2.59
CA GLY A 449 8.01 -10.83 3.32
C GLY A 449 7.77 -11.45 4.69
N GLN A 450 8.74 -12.18 5.27
CA GLN A 450 8.69 -12.56 6.69
C GLN A 450 8.89 -11.31 7.55
N MET A 451 8.01 -11.08 8.50
CA MET A 451 8.16 -9.99 9.46
C MET A 451 9.13 -10.42 10.54
N LEU A 452 10.32 -9.82 10.54
CA LEU A 452 11.39 -10.17 11.48
C LEU A 452 11.18 -9.50 12.84
N ALA A 453 10.69 -8.26 12.83
CA ALA A 453 10.39 -7.51 14.03
C ALA A 453 9.41 -6.38 13.72
N HIS A 454 8.68 -5.88 14.73
CA HIS A 454 7.76 -4.75 14.58
C HIS A 454 7.53 -4.01 15.90
N LEU A 455 7.11 -2.76 15.79
CA LEU A 455 6.44 -1.97 16.83
C LEU A 455 4.97 -1.83 16.43
N GLY A 456 4.08 -2.07 17.38
CA GLY A 456 2.63 -2.06 17.15
C GLY A 456 2.05 -0.67 16.91
N LEU A 457 0.79 -0.66 16.48
CA LEU A 457 0.02 0.56 16.28
C LEU A 457 -0.12 1.33 17.61
N GLY A 458 0.28 2.62 17.61
CA GLY A 458 0.21 3.48 18.80
C GLY A 458 1.30 3.22 19.85
N GLU A 459 2.25 2.33 19.61
CA GLU A 459 3.39 2.15 20.49
C GLU A 459 4.39 3.29 20.36
N THR A 460 5.11 3.58 21.44
CA THR A 460 6.24 4.53 21.45
C THR A 460 7.50 3.74 21.78
N GLY A 461 8.55 3.89 20.96
CA GLY A 461 9.81 3.19 21.22
C GLY A 461 10.76 3.17 20.04
N SER A 462 11.81 2.37 20.20
CA SER A 462 12.76 2.09 19.12
C SER A 462 13.02 0.59 19.01
N LEU A 463 13.35 0.12 17.80
CA LEU A 463 13.53 -1.29 17.48
C LEU A 463 14.81 -1.45 16.65
N ALA A 464 15.81 -2.13 17.24
CA ALA A 464 17.06 -2.44 16.56
C ALA A 464 16.99 -3.81 15.87
N VAL A 465 17.25 -3.85 14.57
CA VAL A 465 17.20 -5.08 13.76
C VAL A 465 18.36 -5.08 12.76
N PRO A 466 19.10 -6.17 12.59
CA PRO A 466 20.05 -6.29 11.47
C PRO A 466 19.34 -6.10 10.15
N LEU A 467 19.93 -5.34 9.22
CA LEU A 467 19.39 -5.19 7.86
C LEU A 467 19.52 -6.53 7.12
N PRO A 468 18.41 -7.18 6.71
CA PRO A 468 18.50 -8.45 5.99
C PRO A 468 19.20 -8.28 4.65
N GLY A 469 19.80 -9.35 4.14
CA GLY A 469 20.39 -9.36 2.80
C GLY A 469 19.34 -9.36 1.69
N PRO A 470 19.67 -8.82 0.51
CA PRO A 470 18.79 -8.87 -0.66
C PRO A 470 18.60 -10.30 -1.13
N GLY A 471 17.37 -10.64 -1.51
CA GLY A 471 17.04 -11.91 -2.14
C GLY A 471 17.35 -11.93 -3.64
N ALA A 472 17.14 -13.09 -4.25
CA ALA A 472 17.26 -13.25 -5.69
C ALA A 472 16.24 -12.36 -6.43
N LEU A 473 16.63 -11.89 -7.62
CA LEU A 473 15.75 -11.14 -8.50
C LEU A 473 14.52 -12.00 -8.88
N THR A 474 13.35 -11.54 -8.50
CA THR A 474 12.10 -12.25 -8.76
C THR A 474 11.68 -12.10 -10.24
N PRO A 475 10.85 -13.02 -10.78
CA PRO A 475 10.26 -12.85 -12.11
C PRO A 475 9.47 -11.53 -12.19
N PHE A 476 8.71 -11.15 -11.14
CA PHE A 476 7.99 -9.89 -11.13
C PHE A 476 8.95 -8.69 -11.17
N ALA A 477 10.00 -8.65 -10.35
CA ALA A 477 10.99 -7.56 -10.38
C ALA A 477 11.71 -7.43 -11.73
N ARG A 478 11.85 -8.55 -12.48
CA ARG A 478 12.48 -8.56 -13.81
C ARG A 478 11.58 -8.02 -14.91
N VAL A 479 10.30 -8.35 -14.88
CA VAL A 479 9.34 -8.09 -15.97
C VAL A 479 8.27 -7.07 -15.59
N GLY A 480 8.10 -6.82 -14.28
CA GLY A 480 7.14 -5.86 -13.77
C GLY A 480 5.69 -6.25 -14.01
N ILE A 481 4.87 -5.25 -14.21
CA ILE A 481 3.42 -5.39 -14.40
C ILE A 481 3.00 -6.10 -15.70
N TRP A 482 3.95 -6.37 -16.61
CA TRP A 482 3.65 -7.03 -17.89
C TRP A 482 3.18 -8.48 -17.73
N ILE A 483 3.66 -9.19 -16.69
CA ILE A 483 3.19 -10.57 -16.39
C ILE A 483 1.70 -10.54 -16.01
N PRO A 484 1.24 -9.82 -14.97
CA PRO A 484 -0.18 -9.80 -14.63
C PRO A 484 -1.04 -9.18 -15.73
N LEU A 485 -0.53 -8.22 -16.51
CA LEU A 485 -1.23 -7.65 -17.66
C LEU A 485 -1.50 -8.72 -18.71
N GLY A 486 -0.48 -9.48 -19.10
CA GLY A 486 -0.63 -10.59 -20.05
C GLY A 486 -1.60 -11.65 -19.56
N CYS A 487 -1.53 -12.05 -18.28
CA CYS A 487 -2.46 -13.00 -17.68
C CYS A 487 -3.90 -12.49 -17.69
N ALA A 488 -4.14 -11.21 -17.37
CA ALA A 488 -5.46 -10.61 -17.35
C ALA A 488 -6.06 -10.48 -18.76
N LEU A 489 -5.27 -10.06 -19.73
CA LEU A 489 -5.68 -10.00 -21.14
C LEU A 489 -6.03 -11.40 -21.67
N MET A 490 -5.19 -12.41 -21.39
CA MET A 490 -5.44 -13.80 -21.78
C MET A 490 -6.74 -14.32 -21.14
N ALA A 491 -6.96 -14.07 -19.86
CA ALA A 491 -8.19 -14.46 -19.19
C ALA A 491 -9.42 -13.82 -19.85
N LEU A 492 -9.37 -12.51 -20.15
CA LEU A 492 -10.46 -11.80 -20.81
C LEU A 492 -10.75 -12.36 -22.21
N LEU A 493 -9.71 -12.61 -23.00
CA LEU A 493 -9.82 -13.19 -24.35
C LEU A 493 -10.38 -14.62 -24.32
N LEU A 494 -9.92 -15.48 -23.40
CA LEU A 494 -10.42 -16.84 -23.22
C LEU A 494 -11.91 -16.86 -22.86
N GLY A 495 -12.34 -16.00 -21.94
CA GLY A 495 -13.75 -15.86 -21.56
C GLY A 495 -14.61 -15.38 -22.73
N GLY A 496 -14.12 -14.43 -23.54
CA GLY A 496 -14.77 -13.93 -24.74
C GLY A 496 -14.88 -14.99 -25.85
N LEU A 497 -13.77 -15.62 -26.24
CA LEU A 497 -13.73 -16.65 -27.29
C LEU A 497 -14.59 -17.88 -26.97
N ALA A 498 -14.57 -18.32 -25.69
CA ALA A 498 -15.43 -19.42 -25.25
C ALA A 498 -16.92 -19.08 -25.35
N SER A 499 -17.25 -17.80 -25.41
CA SER A 499 -18.63 -17.33 -25.59
C SER A 499 -19.09 -17.37 -27.05
N ILE A 500 -18.18 -17.25 -28.02
CA ILE A 500 -18.47 -17.25 -29.46
C ILE A 500 -18.65 -18.69 -30.01
N ARG A 501 -17.85 -19.66 -29.57
CA ARG A 501 -17.74 -21.02 -30.12
C ARG A 501 -18.99 -21.92 -30.09
N ARG A 502 -20.16 -21.43 -29.65
CA ARG A 502 -21.43 -22.20 -29.63
C ARG A 502 -22.60 -21.53 -30.33
N VAL A 503 -22.32 -20.66 -31.31
CA VAL A 503 -23.36 -20.10 -32.18
C VAL A 503 -23.54 -20.96 -33.45
N LYS A 504 -22.98 -22.15 -33.44
CA LYS A 504 -23.20 -23.18 -34.52
C LYS A 504 -24.14 -24.28 -34.01
#